data_f24496b51c2468cac1c8bbb31de6f668
#
_entry.id   f24496b51c2468cac1c8bbb31de6f668
#
_cell.length_a   1.000
_cell.length_b   1.000
_cell.length_c   1.000
_cell.angle_alpha   90.00
_cell.angle_beta   90.00
_cell.angle_gamma   90.00
#
_symmetry.space_group_name_H-M   'P 1'
#
loop_
_entity.id
_entity.type
_entity.pdbx_description
1 polymer ?
#
loop_
_entity_poly.entity_id
_entity_poly.type
_entity_poly.pdbx_seq_one_letter_code
_entity_poly.pdbx_strand_id
1 'polypeptide(L)'
;MAREPSFSIPARPRRRFPRRGGVEYDGQTLFRLVPGEPMSDEALADLLAETLAAGPYRYGDFLNLPMVLYLVRDQGTGDVFRASVRDGSIRLHVLPETDSAGLRRLYERLAERSGIEWEVDCQSSE
;
A
#
# COMPACT_ATOMS: atom_id res chain seq x y z
N MET A 1 3.76 6.11 -25.01
CA MET A 1 3.60 6.84 -23.73
C MET A 1 2.99 5.92 -22.68
N ALA A 2 3.66 5.74 -21.59
CA ALA A 2 3.10 5.00 -20.48
C ALA A 2 1.96 5.83 -19.85
N ARG A 3 0.80 5.21 -19.64
CA ARG A 3 -0.28 5.85 -18.90
C ARG A 3 0.12 5.95 -17.45
N GLU A 4 -0.09 7.10 -16.85
CA GLU A 4 0.01 7.22 -15.42
C GLU A 4 -1.06 6.36 -14.75
N PRO A 5 -0.68 5.52 -13.78
CA PRO A 5 -1.67 4.71 -13.07
C PRO A 5 -2.63 5.60 -12.27
N SER A 6 -3.87 5.15 -12.20
CA SER A 6 -4.89 5.84 -11.41
C SER A 6 -4.94 5.26 -10.01
N PHE A 7 -4.94 6.13 -9.00
CA PHE A 7 -5.17 5.77 -7.60
C PHE A 7 -6.53 6.23 -7.11
N SER A 8 -7.48 6.35 -8.04
CA SER A 8 -8.87 6.65 -7.72
C SER A 8 -9.45 5.51 -6.89
N ILE A 9 -9.99 5.82 -5.73
CA ILE A 9 -10.50 4.84 -4.77
C ILE A 9 -11.98 4.58 -5.07
N PRO A 10 -12.35 3.37 -5.59
CA PRO A 10 -13.74 3.08 -5.95
C PRO A 10 -14.64 2.88 -4.73
N ALA A 11 -14.10 2.36 -3.64
CA ALA A 11 -14.83 2.14 -2.41
C ALA A 11 -13.86 2.13 -1.23
N ARG A 12 -14.33 2.62 -0.10
CA ARG A 12 -13.54 2.56 1.14
C ARG A 12 -14.15 1.55 2.08
N PRO A 13 -13.33 0.81 2.85
CA PRO A 13 -13.87 -0.10 3.87
C PRO A 13 -14.63 0.72 4.92
N ARG A 14 -15.73 0.14 5.43
CA ARG A 14 -16.53 0.77 6.48
C ARG A 14 -16.18 0.14 7.81
N ARG A 15 -16.05 0.96 8.83
CA ARG A 15 -15.87 0.48 10.19
C ARG A 15 -17.19 -0.09 10.71
N ARG A 16 -17.10 -1.27 11.31
CA ARG A 16 -18.19 -1.89 12.04
C ARG A 16 -17.78 -2.07 13.48
N PHE A 17 -18.74 -1.89 14.35
CA PHE A 17 -18.56 -2.10 15.77
C PHE A 17 -19.46 -3.25 16.22
N PRO A 18 -18.98 -4.51 16.09
CA PRO A 18 -19.80 -5.66 16.44
C PRO A 18 -20.09 -5.70 17.96
N ARG A 19 -21.18 -6.39 18.34
CA ARG A 19 -21.57 -6.51 19.74
C ARG A 19 -20.50 -7.16 20.63
N ARG A 20 -19.58 -7.90 20.03
CA ARG A 20 -18.47 -8.56 20.74
C ARG A 20 -17.35 -7.59 21.13
N GLY A 21 -17.45 -6.32 20.75
CA GLY A 21 -16.39 -5.36 20.90
C GLY A 21 -15.38 -5.42 19.77
N GLY A 22 -14.44 -4.46 19.75
CA GLY A 22 -13.45 -4.34 18.68
C GLY A 22 -13.94 -3.56 17.47
N VAL A 23 -13.14 -3.54 16.43
CA VAL A 23 -13.46 -2.86 15.16
C VAL A 23 -13.29 -3.86 14.02
N GLU A 24 -14.29 -3.97 13.18
CA GLU A 24 -14.24 -4.74 11.94
C GLU A 24 -14.41 -3.80 10.75
N TYR A 25 -13.92 -4.21 9.58
CA TYR A 25 -14.06 -3.45 8.36
C TYR A 25 -14.90 -4.23 7.36
N ASP A 26 -15.93 -3.57 6.81
CA ASP A 26 -16.71 -4.11 5.69
C ASP A 26 -16.11 -3.61 4.39
N GLY A 27 -15.88 -4.54 3.48
CA GLY A 27 -15.30 -4.23 2.18
C GLY A 27 -13.78 -4.17 2.22
N GLN A 28 -13.19 -4.24 1.05
CA GLN A 28 -11.75 -4.17 0.89
C GLN A 28 -11.43 -3.53 -0.44
N THR A 29 -10.51 -2.58 -0.43
CA THR A 29 -9.91 -2.02 -1.64
C THR A 29 -8.40 -2.03 -1.46
N LEU A 30 -7.69 -2.55 -2.46
CA LEU A 30 -6.25 -2.52 -2.47
C LEU A 30 -5.71 -2.23 -3.87
N PHE A 31 -4.58 -1.59 -3.92
CA PHE A 31 -3.82 -1.37 -5.14
C PHE A 31 -2.63 -2.32 -5.14
N ARG A 32 -2.55 -3.14 -6.17
CA ARG A 32 -1.45 -4.08 -6.34
C ARG A 32 -0.44 -3.49 -7.31
N LEU A 33 0.77 -3.30 -6.84
CA LEU A 33 1.88 -2.76 -7.62
C LEU A 33 2.76 -3.93 -8.05
N VAL A 34 2.76 -4.20 -9.35
CA VAL A 34 3.51 -5.33 -9.93
C VAL A 34 4.71 -4.79 -10.68
N PRO A 35 5.94 -5.19 -10.31
CA PRO A 35 7.12 -4.74 -11.04
C PRO A 35 7.14 -5.29 -12.46
N GLY A 36 7.59 -4.48 -13.42
CA GLY A 36 7.71 -4.90 -14.81
C GLY A 36 8.78 -5.95 -15.03
N GLU A 37 9.69 -6.11 -14.06
CA GLU A 37 10.68 -7.19 -14.02
C GLU A 37 10.39 -8.06 -12.80
N PRO A 38 10.45 -9.40 -12.91
CA PRO A 38 10.18 -10.26 -11.75
C PRO A 38 11.13 -9.97 -10.59
N MET A 39 10.56 -9.77 -9.41
CA MET A 39 11.30 -9.56 -8.17
C MET A 39 10.80 -10.51 -7.11
N SER A 40 11.72 -11.01 -6.28
CA SER A 40 11.35 -11.82 -5.11
C SER A 40 10.63 -10.96 -4.06
N ASP A 41 9.86 -11.60 -3.20
CA ASP A 41 9.21 -10.90 -2.09
C ASP A 41 10.24 -10.26 -1.15
N GLU A 42 11.38 -10.90 -0.96
CA GLU A 42 12.49 -10.34 -0.17
C GLU A 42 13.03 -9.04 -0.79
N ALA A 43 13.26 -9.03 -2.10
CA ALA A 43 13.72 -7.83 -2.80
C ALA A 43 12.69 -6.71 -2.74
N LEU A 44 11.41 -7.05 -2.89
CA LEU A 44 10.31 -6.09 -2.78
C LEU A 44 10.19 -5.53 -1.36
N ALA A 45 10.35 -6.39 -0.35
CA ALA A 45 10.33 -5.96 1.04
C ALA A 45 11.48 -5.00 1.35
N ASP A 46 12.68 -5.27 0.86
CA ASP A 46 13.83 -4.40 1.02
C ASP A 46 13.59 -3.05 0.33
N LEU A 47 13.07 -3.06 -0.89
CA LEU A 47 12.74 -1.84 -1.62
C LEU A 47 11.70 -0.99 -0.88
N LEU A 48 10.65 -1.62 -0.38
CA LEU A 48 9.60 -0.94 0.37
C LEU A 48 10.17 -0.32 1.65
N ALA A 49 10.93 -1.09 2.42
CA ALA A 49 11.53 -0.63 3.67
C ALA A 49 12.48 0.55 3.44
N GLU A 50 13.33 0.48 2.42
CA GLU A 50 14.25 1.56 2.07
C GLU A 50 13.51 2.82 1.62
N THR A 51 12.44 2.65 0.86
CA THR A 51 11.62 3.77 0.38
C THR A 51 10.93 4.48 1.54
N LEU A 52 10.36 3.71 2.47
CA LEU A 52 9.73 4.28 3.66
C LEU A 52 10.74 4.99 4.56
N ALA A 53 11.92 4.40 4.74
CA ALA A 53 12.97 4.99 5.58
C ALA A 53 13.52 6.30 4.99
N ALA A 54 13.57 6.42 3.67
CA ALA A 54 14.10 7.59 2.98
C ALA A 54 13.07 8.72 2.83
N GLY A 55 11.80 8.41 2.92
CA GLY A 55 10.71 9.37 2.71
C GLY A 55 10.14 9.96 3.99
N PRO A 56 9.18 10.89 3.87
CA PRO A 56 8.55 11.52 5.04
C PRO A 56 7.44 10.62 5.59
N TYR A 57 7.80 9.40 6.01
CA TYR A 57 6.84 8.42 6.50
C TYR A 57 7.09 8.06 7.95
N ARG A 58 6.00 7.95 8.70
CA ARG A 58 5.96 7.15 9.92
C ARG A 58 5.38 5.80 9.58
N TYR A 59 6.02 4.75 10.03
CA TYR A 59 5.56 3.39 9.75
C TYR A 59 5.95 2.46 10.89
N GLY A 60 5.11 1.43 11.07
CA GLY A 60 5.39 0.36 12.02
C GLY A 60 5.05 -0.98 11.36
N ASP A 61 5.82 -2.00 11.64
CA ASP A 61 5.55 -3.33 11.15
C ASP A 61 4.82 -4.19 12.20
N PHE A 62 4.19 -5.24 11.73
CA PHE A 62 3.54 -6.23 12.58
C PHE A 62 4.47 -7.44 12.69
N LEU A 63 5.31 -7.44 13.72
CA LEU A 63 6.44 -8.36 13.90
C LEU A 63 6.07 -9.85 13.92
N ASN A 64 4.84 -10.19 14.24
CA ASN A 64 4.42 -11.58 14.40
C ASN A 64 3.65 -12.16 13.20
N LEU A 65 3.66 -11.46 12.07
CA LEU A 65 2.99 -11.92 10.86
C LEU A 65 3.96 -12.64 9.93
N PRO A 66 3.49 -13.67 9.18
CA PRO A 66 4.35 -14.38 8.23
C PRO A 66 4.65 -13.59 6.96
N MET A 67 4.10 -12.39 6.84
CA MET A 67 4.31 -11.50 5.70
C MET A 67 4.74 -10.12 6.17
N VAL A 68 5.38 -9.36 5.28
CA VAL A 68 5.72 -7.97 5.54
C VAL A 68 4.44 -7.13 5.44
N LEU A 69 4.10 -6.45 6.53
CA LEU A 69 2.94 -5.57 6.59
C LEU A 69 3.29 -4.36 7.44
N TYR A 70 3.13 -3.17 6.85
CA TYR A 70 3.35 -1.90 7.54
C TYR A 70 2.07 -1.09 7.60
N LEU A 71 1.84 -0.45 8.75
CA LEU A 71 0.92 0.68 8.85
C LEU A 71 1.74 1.94 8.55
N VAL A 72 1.33 2.69 7.54
CA VAL A 72 2.11 3.81 7.00
C VAL A 72 1.32 5.11 7.14
N ARG A 73 2.00 6.15 7.62
CA ARG A 73 1.48 7.51 7.61
C ARG A 73 2.42 8.41 6.82
N ASP A 74 1.90 9.02 5.76
CA ASP A 74 2.63 10.02 4.97
C ASP A 74 2.58 11.36 5.71
N GLN A 75 3.72 11.82 6.19
CA GLN A 75 3.79 13.08 6.94
C GLN A 75 3.59 14.32 6.05
N GLY A 76 3.81 14.18 4.75
CA GLY A 76 3.59 15.28 3.80
C GLY A 76 2.12 15.52 3.48
N THR A 77 1.35 14.43 3.29
CA THR A 77 -0.09 14.52 2.97
C THR A 77 -0.99 14.29 4.17
N GLY A 78 -0.49 13.67 5.23
CA GLY A 78 -1.27 13.22 6.37
C GLY A 78 -2.03 11.91 6.12
N ASP A 79 -1.80 11.29 4.98
CA ASP A 79 -2.52 10.10 4.56
C ASP A 79 -2.07 8.86 5.34
N VAL A 80 -2.99 7.92 5.55
CA VAL A 80 -2.74 6.67 6.28
C VAL A 80 -3.22 5.50 5.43
N PHE A 81 -2.39 4.47 5.31
CA PHE A 81 -2.73 3.25 4.59
C PHE A 81 -1.84 2.10 5.09
N ARG A 82 -2.13 0.88 4.63
CA ARG A 82 -1.28 -0.28 4.91
C ARG A 82 -0.53 -0.68 3.65
N ALA A 83 0.72 -1.09 3.81
CA ALA A 83 1.54 -1.59 2.71
C ALA A 83 2.05 -2.98 3.05
N SER A 84 1.93 -3.92 2.13
CA SER A 84 2.38 -5.29 2.32
C SER A 84 3.08 -5.80 1.07
N VAL A 85 3.84 -6.89 1.24
CA VAL A 85 4.50 -7.60 0.14
C VAL A 85 3.98 -9.02 0.13
N ARG A 86 3.49 -9.48 -1.03
CA ARG A 86 3.00 -10.82 -1.20
C ARG A 86 2.97 -11.21 -2.68
N ASP A 87 3.34 -12.46 -2.97
CA ASP A 87 3.23 -13.06 -4.31
C ASP A 87 3.83 -12.19 -5.42
N GLY A 88 5.03 -11.63 -5.18
CA GLY A 88 5.75 -10.85 -6.17
C GLY A 88 5.18 -9.46 -6.42
N SER A 89 4.39 -8.92 -5.49
CA SER A 89 3.82 -7.59 -5.62
C SER A 89 3.84 -6.83 -4.29
N ILE A 90 3.83 -5.50 -4.39
CA ILE A 90 3.58 -4.62 -3.25
C ILE A 90 2.08 -4.28 -3.27
N ARG A 91 1.41 -4.39 -2.14
CA ARG A 91 -0.01 -4.12 -2.01
C ARG A 91 -0.24 -2.93 -1.09
N LEU A 92 -1.00 -1.96 -1.57
CA LEU A 92 -1.41 -0.80 -0.78
C LEU A 92 -2.88 -0.94 -0.42
N HIS A 93 -3.16 -1.13 0.87
CA HIS A 93 -4.51 -1.37 1.38
C HIS A 93 -5.16 -0.05 1.79
N VAL A 94 -6.34 0.21 1.24
CA VAL A 94 -7.12 1.40 1.55
C VAL A 94 -7.79 1.24 2.90
N LEU A 95 -7.64 2.25 3.76
CA LEU A 95 -8.35 2.37 5.02
C LEU A 95 -9.46 3.42 4.86
N PRO A 96 -10.40 3.54 5.81
CA PRO A 96 -11.46 4.56 5.70
C PRO A 96 -10.93 5.98 5.50
N GLU A 97 -9.78 6.31 6.05
CA GLU A 97 -9.15 7.62 5.97
C GLU A 97 -8.14 7.78 4.83
N THR A 98 -7.91 6.74 4.03
CA THR A 98 -6.89 6.77 2.98
C THR A 98 -7.29 7.72 1.85
N ASP A 99 -6.33 8.52 1.40
CA ASP A 99 -6.49 9.39 0.25
C ASP A 99 -5.54 8.98 -0.88
N SER A 100 -5.97 9.21 -2.11
CA SER A 100 -5.23 8.83 -3.31
C SER A 100 -3.85 9.49 -3.42
N ALA A 101 -3.69 10.70 -2.90
CA ALA A 101 -2.43 11.43 -2.96
C ALA A 101 -1.29 10.70 -2.28
N GLY A 102 -1.53 10.13 -1.10
CA GLY A 102 -0.51 9.38 -0.36
C GLY A 102 -0.10 8.10 -1.07
N LEU A 103 -1.08 7.38 -1.64
CA LEU A 103 -0.83 6.16 -2.41
C LEU A 103 0.02 6.46 -3.64
N ARG A 104 -0.33 7.51 -4.40
CA ARG A 104 0.39 7.93 -5.59
C ARG A 104 1.84 8.32 -5.26
N ARG A 105 2.04 9.06 -4.20
CA ARG A 105 3.38 9.49 -3.80
C ARG A 105 4.28 8.31 -3.44
N LEU A 106 3.77 7.32 -2.73
CA LEU A 106 4.56 6.13 -2.43
C LEU A 106 4.90 5.37 -3.71
N TYR A 107 3.93 5.19 -4.62
CA TYR A 107 4.17 4.58 -5.91
C TYR A 107 5.29 5.30 -6.69
N GLU A 108 5.22 6.61 -6.77
CA GLU A 108 6.23 7.40 -7.50
C GLU A 108 7.63 7.23 -6.88
N ARG A 109 7.73 7.19 -5.56
CA ARG A 109 8.99 6.97 -4.86
C ARG A 109 9.55 5.56 -5.09
N LEU A 110 8.68 4.55 -5.10
CA LEU A 110 9.08 3.17 -5.41
C LEU A 110 9.60 3.06 -6.85
N ALA A 111 8.88 3.65 -7.80
CA ALA A 111 9.26 3.64 -9.20
C ALA A 111 10.60 4.36 -9.42
N GLU A 112 10.79 5.51 -8.80
CA GLU A 112 12.04 6.28 -8.91
C GLU A 112 13.21 5.53 -8.30
N ARG A 113 13.05 4.97 -7.12
CA ARG A 113 14.12 4.24 -6.42
C ARG A 113 14.51 2.96 -7.13
N SER A 114 13.53 2.24 -7.68
CA SER A 114 13.80 0.97 -8.38
C SER A 114 14.34 1.17 -9.79
N GLY A 115 13.98 2.28 -10.44
CA GLY A 115 14.36 2.54 -11.83
C GLY A 115 13.67 1.66 -12.85
N ILE A 116 12.62 0.93 -12.46
CA ILE A 116 11.87 0.05 -13.35
C ILE A 116 10.43 0.53 -13.51
N GLU A 117 9.75 0.01 -14.52
CA GLU A 117 8.33 0.25 -14.72
C GLU A 117 7.49 -0.67 -13.85
N TRP A 118 6.31 -0.19 -13.48
CA TRP A 118 5.37 -0.94 -12.64
C TRP A 118 3.99 -0.90 -13.25
N GLU A 119 3.25 -1.98 -13.08
CA GLU A 119 1.82 -2.01 -13.37
C GLU A 119 1.04 -1.85 -12.06
N VAL A 120 -0.04 -1.10 -12.12
CA VAL A 120 -0.90 -0.87 -10.96
C VAL A 120 -2.29 -1.42 -11.27
N ASP A 121 -2.77 -2.26 -10.39
CA ASP A 121 -4.05 -2.95 -10.51
C ASP A 121 -4.86 -2.66 -9.24
N CYS A 122 -6.11 -2.29 -9.39
CA CYS A 122 -7.00 -2.01 -8.27
C CYS A 122 -7.97 -3.16 -8.09
N GLN A 123 -8.02 -3.71 -6.88
CA GLN A 123 -8.94 -4.77 -6.51
C GLN A 123 -9.88 -4.27 -5.42
N SER A 124 -11.17 -4.45 -5.64
CA SER A 124 -12.19 -4.03 -4.67
C SER A 124 -13.19 -5.15 -4.48
N SER A 125 -13.55 -5.42 -3.23
CA SER A 125 -14.60 -6.36 -2.87
C SER A 125 -15.49 -5.77 -1.78
N GLU A 126 -16.76 -6.04 -1.87
CA GLU A 126 -17.74 -5.64 -0.86
C GLU A 126 -17.98 -6.73 0.19
#